data_65c8775d3e40a75b8144c6035be0983f
#
_entry.id   65c8775d3e40a75b8144c6035be0983f
#
_cell.length_a   1.000
_cell.length_b   1.000
_cell.length_c   1.000
_cell.angle_alpha   90.00
_cell.angle_beta   90.00
_cell.angle_gamma   90.00
#
_symmetry.space_group_name_H-M   'P 1'
#
loop_
_entity.id
_entity.type
_entity.pdbx_description
1 polymer ?
#
loop_
_entity_poly.entity_id
_entity_poly.type
_entity_poly.pdbx_seq_one_letter_code
_entity_poly.pdbx_strand_id
1 'polypeptide(L)'
;MACVYQCSYMACVPRSYTAPADGWVVLVYPTLQDSTAWVEFRQNSDRVVCCCFKPKGMSGWIRLLVPVAKGLTFDIAHYGLASGYTPRFKFFYAVGSEPTA
;
A
#
# COMPACT_ATOMS: atom_id res chain seq x y z
N MET A 1 -19.45 9.60 -8.06
CA MET A 1 -18.44 9.68 -7.02
C MET A 1 -18.53 8.49 -6.10
N ALA A 2 -17.45 7.90 -5.78
CA ALA A 2 -17.45 6.76 -4.90
C ALA A 2 -17.29 7.20 -3.45
N CYS A 3 -18.14 6.73 -2.61
CA CYS A 3 -17.91 6.66 -1.18
C CYS A 3 -17.06 5.44 -0.92
N VAL A 4 -16.22 5.50 0.06
CA VAL A 4 -15.37 4.36 0.34
C VAL A 4 -15.50 3.95 1.79
N TYR A 5 -15.36 2.67 2.01
CA TYR A 5 -15.35 2.09 3.34
C TYR A 5 -14.08 1.27 3.50
N GLN A 6 -13.59 1.26 4.71
CA GLN A 6 -12.48 0.41 5.04
C GLN A 6 -12.95 -1.03 5.18
N CYS A 7 -12.42 -1.92 4.34
CA CYS A 7 -12.74 -3.34 4.37
C CYS A 7 -11.73 -4.14 5.16
N SER A 8 -10.50 -3.72 5.16
CA SER A 8 -9.45 -4.44 5.87
C SER A 8 -8.35 -3.47 6.30
N TYR A 9 -7.68 -3.86 7.36
CA TYR A 9 -6.60 -3.07 7.92
C TYR A 9 -5.53 -4.03 8.45
N MET A 10 -4.28 -3.72 8.15
CA MET A 10 -3.14 -4.46 8.66
C MET A 10 -2.12 -3.50 9.25
N ALA A 11 -1.53 -3.89 10.36
CA ALA A 11 -0.46 -3.12 11.01
C ALA A 11 0.91 -3.57 10.52
N CYS A 12 0.98 -4.05 9.28
CA CYS A 12 2.21 -4.50 8.65
C CYS A 12 2.08 -4.33 7.15
N VAL A 13 3.19 -4.47 6.43
CA VAL A 13 3.17 -4.46 4.97
C VAL A 13 3.04 -5.90 4.51
N PRO A 14 1.93 -6.29 3.89
CA PRO A 14 1.79 -7.66 3.42
C PRO A 14 2.74 -7.91 2.26
N ARG A 15 3.21 -9.15 2.14
CA ARG A 15 4.08 -9.55 1.06
C ARG A 15 3.33 -9.57 -0.27
N SER A 16 2.07 -9.94 -0.20
CA SER A 16 1.20 -10.08 -1.36
C SER A 16 -0.22 -9.77 -0.92
N TYR A 17 -1.02 -9.23 -1.83
CA TYR A 17 -2.39 -8.89 -1.53
C TYR A 17 -3.25 -9.06 -2.78
N THR A 18 -4.42 -9.68 -2.59
CA THR A 18 -5.41 -9.82 -3.65
C THR A 18 -6.61 -8.94 -3.30
N ALA A 19 -6.96 -8.02 -4.19
CA ALA A 19 -8.05 -7.09 -3.94
C ALA A 19 -9.39 -7.83 -3.96
N PRO A 20 -10.18 -7.72 -2.87
CA PRO A 20 -11.48 -8.41 -2.82
C PRO A 20 -12.57 -7.68 -3.59
N ALA A 21 -12.34 -6.46 -4.00
CA ALA A 21 -13.29 -5.63 -4.75
C ALA A 21 -12.53 -4.51 -5.42
N ASP A 22 -13.21 -3.77 -6.30
CA ASP A 22 -12.65 -2.53 -6.84
C ASP A 22 -12.54 -1.51 -5.71
N GLY A 23 -11.44 -0.80 -5.66
CA GLY A 23 -11.23 0.19 -4.63
C GLY A 23 -9.82 0.72 -4.58
N TRP A 24 -9.34 0.96 -3.38
CA TRP A 24 -8.02 1.56 -3.15
C TRP A 24 -7.30 0.84 -2.03
N VAL A 25 -5.98 0.77 -2.18
CA VAL A 25 -5.09 0.41 -1.08
C VAL A 25 -4.37 1.68 -0.65
N VAL A 26 -4.36 1.92 0.65
CA VAL A 26 -3.62 3.04 1.24
C VAL A 26 -2.52 2.45 2.11
N LEU A 27 -1.29 2.84 1.83
CA LEU A 27 -0.14 2.43 2.62
C LEU A 27 0.49 3.65 3.28
N VAL A 28 0.63 3.61 4.59
CA VAL A 28 1.40 4.58 5.36
C VAL A 28 2.64 3.85 5.85
N TYR A 29 3.79 4.30 5.39
CA TYR A 29 5.05 3.62 5.61
C TYR A 29 6.01 4.54 6.36
N PRO A 30 6.20 4.31 7.67
CA PRO A 30 7.09 5.15 8.47
C PRO A 30 8.53 5.03 8.01
N THR A 31 9.20 6.17 7.87
CA THR A 31 10.60 6.22 7.46
C THR A 31 11.38 7.19 8.33
N LEU A 32 12.69 7.02 8.38
CA LEU A 32 13.58 7.89 9.11
C LEU A 32 14.22 8.89 8.15
N GLN A 33 14.47 10.11 8.64
CA GLN A 33 15.10 11.15 7.84
C GLN A 33 16.47 10.74 7.32
N ASP A 34 17.24 10.03 8.13
CA ASP A 34 18.61 9.68 7.80
C ASP A 34 18.73 8.40 6.98
N SER A 35 17.62 7.86 6.52
CA SER A 35 17.61 6.61 5.79
C SER A 35 16.95 6.76 4.44
N THR A 36 17.49 6.03 3.46
CA THR A 36 16.80 5.80 2.20
C THR A 36 15.67 4.82 2.43
N ALA A 37 14.54 5.04 1.78
CA ALA A 37 13.41 4.12 1.87
C ALA A 37 12.69 4.06 0.53
N TRP A 38 12.08 2.92 0.25
CA TRP A 38 11.27 2.78 -0.96
C TRP A 38 10.20 1.72 -0.77
N VAL A 39 9.13 1.84 -1.55
CA VAL A 39 8.04 0.88 -1.60
C VAL A 39 7.67 0.70 -3.06
N GLU A 40 7.49 -0.55 -3.47
CA GLU A 40 7.04 -0.89 -4.82
C GLU A 40 5.88 -1.85 -4.75
N PHE A 41 4.85 -1.56 -5.55
CA PHE A 41 3.76 -2.50 -5.79
C PHE A 41 4.03 -3.13 -7.15
N ARG A 42 4.17 -4.46 -7.19
CA ARG A 42 4.54 -5.21 -8.38
C ARG A 42 3.45 -6.19 -8.76
N GLN A 43 3.16 -6.25 -10.03
CA GLN A 43 2.27 -7.25 -10.60
C GLN A 43 3.12 -8.25 -11.36
N ASN A 44 2.90 -9.54 -11.14
CA ASN A 44 3.64 -10.62 -11.80
C ASN A 44 5.15 -10.55 -11.56
N SER A 45 5.55 -10.10 -10.38
CA SER A 45 6.94 -10.04 -9.89
C SER A 45 7.84 -9.05 -10.62
N ASP A 46 7.60 -8.78 -11.89
CA ASP A 46 8.48 -7.95 -12.73
C ASP A 46 7.94 -6.55 -12.95
N ARG A 47 6.62 -6.42 -12.88
CA ARG A 47 5.97 -5.21 -13.35
C ARG A 47 5.64 -4.31 -12.17
N VAL A 48 6.35 -3.21 -12.07
CA VAL A 48 6.07 -2.19 -11.07
C VAL A 48 4.87 -1.39 -11.54
N VAL A 49 3.81 -1.40 -10.73
CA VAL A 49 2.60 -0.63 -11.04
C VAL A 49 2.53 0.67 -10.26
N CYS A 50 3.21 0.74 -9.12
CA CYS A 50 3.29 1.95 -8.32
C CYS A 50 4.51 1.86 -7.43
N CYS A 51 5.21 2.97 -7.26
CA CYS A 51 6.37 2.99 -6.37
C CYS A 51 6.58 4.38 -5.80
N CYS A 52 7.31 4.44 -4.70
CA CYS A 52 7.73 5.68 -4.08
C CYS A 52 9.13 5.48 -3.50
N PHE A 53 9.98 6.44 -3.76
CA PHE A 53 11.35 6.45 -3.24
C PHE A 53 11.55 7.69 -2.38
N LYS A 54 12.12 7.49 -1.20
CA LYS A 54 12.49 8.59 -0.32
C LYS A 54 14.00 8.60 -0.15
N PRO A 55 14.71 9.61 -0.64
CA PRO A 55 16.15 9.68 -0.46
C PRO A 55 16.54 10.01 0.98
N LYS A 56 17.76 9.68 1.32
CA LYS A 56 18.34 10.05 2.60
C LYS A 56 18.34 11.57 2.74
N GLY A 57 17.99 12.05 3.91
CA GLY A 57 17.97 13.48 4.20
C GLY A 57 16.60 14.14 4.10
N MET A 58 15.64 13.46 3.49
CA MET A 58 14.27 13.97 3.45
C MET A 58 13.48 13.47 4.64
N SER A 59 12.70 14.36 5.23
CA SER A 59 11.77 13.98 6.30
C SER A 59 10.41 13.66 5.73
N GLY A 60 9.64 12.93 6.51
CA GLY A 60 8.29 12.54 6.11
C GLY A 60 8.22 11.06 5.81
N TRP A 61 7.02 10.52 5.98
CA TRP A 61 6.78 9.11 5.72
C TRP A 61 6.30 8.93 4.28
N ILE A 62 6.50 7.73 3.76
CA ILE A 62 5.93 7.37 2.46
C ILE A 62 4.44 7.12 2.64
N ARG A 63 3.64 7.74 1.77
CA ARG A 63 2.20 7.52 1.73
C ARG A 63 1.82 7.24 0.30
N LEU A 64 1.17 6.09 0.07
CA LEU A 64 0.75 5.67 -1.25
C LEU A 64 -0.74 5.39 -1.26
N LEU A 65 -1.38 5.81 -2.34
CA LEU A 65 -2.74 5.47 -2.66
C LEU A 65 -2.72 4.74 -4.00
N VAL A 66 -3.13 3.48 -3.99
CA VAL A 66 -3.05 2.63 -5.18
C VAL A 66 -4.44 2.15 -5.54
N PRO A 67 -4.99 2.55 -6.69
CA PRO A 67 -6.25 1.99 -7.16
C PRO A 67 -6.07 0.53 -7.55
N VAL A 68 -7.05 -0.28 -7.22
CA VAL A 68 -6.99 -1.71 -7.48
C VAL A 68 -8.33 -2.20 -8.01
N ALA A 69 -8.28 -3.24 -8.84
CA ALA A 69 -9.47 -3.90 -9.37
C ALA A 69 -9.68 -5.21 -8.64
N LYS A 70 -10.94 -5.62 -8.53
CA LYS A 70 -11.30 -6.90 -7.92
C LYS A 70 -10.52 -8.04 -8.54
N GLY A 71 -9.93 -8.88 -7.69
CA GLY A 71 -9.18 -10.04 -8.12
C GLY A 71 -7.74 -9.77 -8.51
N LEU A 72 -7.33 -8.49 -8.56
CA LEU A 72 -5.95 -8.14 -8.84
C LEU A 72 -5.06 -8.56 -7.68
N THR A 73 -4.02 -9.32 -7.98
CA THR A 73 -3.01 -9.70 -7.00
C THR A 73 -1.72 -8.95 -7.32
N PHE A 74 -1.13 -8.39 -6.29
CA PHE A 74 0.16 -7.71 -6.44
C PHE A 74 1.05 -8.04 -5.24
N ASP A 75 2.36 -7.96 -5.48
CA ASP A 75 3.37 -8.14 -4.46
C ASP A 75 3.87 -6.78 -4.01
N ILE A 76 4.26 -6.67 -2.75
CA ILE A 76 4.77 -5.43 -2.20
C ILE A 76 6.20 -5.67 -1.75
N ALA A 77 7.13 -4.92 -2.34
CA ALA A 77 8.53 -4.91 -1.93
C ALA A 77 8.82 -3.57 -1.26
N HIS A 78 9.62 -3.59 -0.21
CA HIS A 78 9.92 -2.36 0.51
C HIS A 78 11.27 -2.44 1.21
N TYR A 79 11.78 -1.26 1.57
CA TYR A 79 13.03 -1.12 2.28
C TYR A 79 13.01 0.17 3.10
N GLY A 80 13.61 0.13 4.27
CA GLY A 80 13.79 1.35 5.06
C GLY A 80 12.67 1.66 6.04
N LEU A 81 11.89 0.67 6.43
CA LEU A 81 10.88 0.85 7.47
C LEU A 81 11.56 1.29 8.77
N ALA A 82 11.04 2.37 9.37
CA ALA A 82 11.57 2.87 10.62
C ALA A 82 11.29 1.91 11.77
N SER A 83 12.34 1.57 12.49
CA SER A 83 12.21 0.74 13.68
C SER A 83 11.40 1.49 14.74
N GLY A 84 10.50 0.78 15.42
CA GLY A 84 9.67 1.36 16.47
C GLY A 84 8.38 2.01 16.00
N TYR A 85 8.14 2.04 14.70
CA TYR A 85 6.91 2.57 14.13
C TYR A 85 6.18 1.49 13.38
N THR A 86 4.85 1.59 13.37
CA THR A 86 3.99 0.58 12.76
C THR A 86 3.48 1.07 11.41
N PRO A 87 3.74 0.36 10.31
CA PRO A 87 3.13 0.72 9.04
C PRO A 87 1.63 0.40 9.06
N ARG A 88 0.89 1.03 8.16
CA ARG A 88 -0.54 0.81 8.04
C ARG A 88 -0.87 0.51 6.59
N PHE A 89 -1.55 -0.61 6.39
CA PHE A 89 -2.03 -1.04 5.09
C PHE A 89 -3.54 -1.19 5.20
N LYS A 90 -4.28 -0.44 4.38
CA LYS A 90 -5.73 -0.45 4.42
C LYS A 90 -6.29 -0.63 3.02
N PHE A 91 -7.36 -1.41 2.93
CA PHE A 91 -8.12 -1.51 1.69
C PHE A 91 -9.47 -0.83 1.89
N PHE A 92 -9.86 -0.01 0.91
CA PHE A 92 -11.15 0.65 0.86
C PHE A 92 -11.81 0.25 -0.44
N TYR A 93 -13.07 -0.17 -0.38
CA TYR A 93 -13.80 -0.50 -1.60
C TYR A 93 -14.68 0.66 -2.06
N ALA A 94 -14.91 0.72 -3.38
CA ALA A 94 -15.80 1.71 -3.97
C ALA A 94 -17.25 1.30 -3.73
N VAL A 95 -18.11 2.28 -3.51
CA VAL A 95 -19.55 2.01 -3.36
C VAL A 95 -20.08 1.35 -4.63
N GLY A 96 -20.81 0.26 -4.45
CA GLY A 96 -21.30 -0.55 -5.55
C GLY A 96 -20.38 -1.70 -5.91
N SER A 97 -19.20 -1.77 -5.27
CA SER A 97 -18.21 -2.81 -5.53
C SER A 97 -17.83 -3.54 -4.25
N GLU A 98 -18.74 -3.61 -3.29
CA GLU A 98 -18.49 -4.24 -2.00
C GLU A 98 -18.06 -5.69 -2.19
N PRO A 99 -17.12 -6.17 -1.37
CA PRO A 99 -16.72 -7.57 -1.42
C PRO A 99 -17.89 -8.47 -1.06
N THR A 100 -18.03 -9.55 -1.79
CA THR A 100 -18.99 -10.58 -1.39
C THR A 100 -18.40 -11.44 -0.29
N ALA A 101 -19.21 -11.73 0.69
CA ALA A 101 -18.81 -12.58 1.80
C ALA A 101 -18.52 -14.01 1.34
#